data_0c0e048c5e093e06aa3ad7c526bb9ce6
#
_entry.id   0c0e048c5e093e06aa3ad7c526bb9ce6
#
_cell.length_a   1.000
_cell.length_b   1.000
_cell.length_c   1.000
_cell.angle_alpha   90.00
_cell.angle_beta   90.00
_cell.angle_gamma   90.00
#
_symmetry.space_group_name_H-M   'P 1'
#
loop_
_entity.id
_entity.type
_entity.pdbx_description
1 polymer ?
#
loop_
_entity_poly.entity_id
_entity_poly.type
_entity_poly.pdbx_seq_one_letter_code
_entity_poly.pdbx_strand_id
1 'polypeptide(L)'
;GRNASLLLNFPITRNGLIHPIDSAHAVAMAQTIRAELAHNLARNATITASQVRGASKTYAADKAIDGSTNTYWATDDGVKRASLTLTFQRSTRINRFLAQEYIALGQRVKRFTLEAWVGGKWVSLRDERAPEGTTGLTTIGYKRIVCFPTIETTRLRFTINDAKAC
;
A
#
# COMPACT_ATOMS: atom_id res chain seq x y z
N GLY A 1 -0.30 -2.96 8.01
CA GLY A 1 0.35 -4.09 7.42
C GLY A 1 1.81 -3.85 7.11
N ARG A 2 2.67 -4.68 7.66
CA ARG A 2 4.12 -4.70 7.38
C ARG A 2 4.54 -6.08 6.84
N ASN A 3 3.70 -6.68 6.01
CA ASN A 3 3.90 -8.02 5.48
C ASN A 3 4.07 -9.09 6.59
N ALA A 4 3.26 -8.99 7.63
CA ALA A 4 3.26 -9.92 8.75
C ALA A 4 1.81 -10.32 9.09
N SER A 5 1.65 -11.54 9.59
CA SER A 5 0.40 -12.00 10.18
C SER A 5 0.35 -11.64 11.66
N LEU A 6 -0.81 -11.24 12.13
CA LEU A 6 -1.08 -11.00 13.54
C LEU A 6 -1.97 -12.13 14.05
N LEU A 7 -1.46 -12.88 15.02
CA LEU A 7 -2.24 -13.81 15.81
C LEU A 7 -2.55 -13.17 17.16
N LEU A 8 -3.80 -12.95 17.45
CA LEU A 8 -4.27 -12.47 18.75
C LEU A 8 -4.82 -13.63 19.56
N ASN A 9 -4.23 -13.85 20.72
CA ASN A 9 -4.75 -14.82 21.68
C ASN A 9 -5.58 -14.08 22.74
N PHE A 10 -6.82 -14.52 22.93
CA PHE A 10 -7.71 -14.04 23.98
C PHE A 10 -7.83 -15.11 25.05
N PRO A 11 -7.25 -14.90 26.26
CA PRO A 11 -7.44 -15.84 27.34
C PRO A 11 -8.91 -15.88 27.74
N ILE A 12 -9.42 -17.09 27.96
CA ILE A 12 -10.78 -17.29 28.44
C ILE A 12 -10.84 -17.13 29.96
N THR A 13 -11.92 -16.55 30.45
CA THR A 13 -12.27 -16.49 31.86
C THR A 13 -12.66 -17.87 32.41
N ARG A 14 -12.78 -18.02 33.72
CA ARG A 14 -13.26 -19.26 34.36
C ARG A 14 -14.62 -19.72 33.88
N ASN A 15 -15.45 -18.83 33.34
CA ASN A 15 -16.77 -19.11 32.79
C ASN A 15 -16.73 -19.48 31.30
N GLY A 16 -15.55 -19.66 30.70
CA GLY A 16 -15.37 -20.01 29.29
C GLY A 16 -15.62 -18.87 28.31
N LEU A 17 -15.71 -17.63 28.77
CA LEU A 17 -15.95 -16.44 27.95
C LEU A 17 -14.69 -15.58 27.82
N ILE A 18 -14.60 -14.82 26.73
CA ILE A 18 -13.57 -13.76 26.59
C ILE A 18 -13.90 -12.66 27.60
N HIS A 19 -12.87 -12.13 28.26
CA HIS A 19 -13.06 -11.02 29.21
C HIS A 19 -13.67 -9.80 28.49
N PRO A 20 -14.67 -9.12 29.09
CA PRO A 20 -15.37 -7.99 28.44
C PRO A 20 -14.44 -6.88 27.96
N ILE A 21 -13.36 -6.57 28.68
CA ILE A 21 -12.37 -5.57 28.28
C ILE A 21 -11.64 -6.00 27.00
N ASP A 22 -11.21 -7.25 26.89
CA ASP A 22 -10.52 -7.78 25.71
C ASP A 22 -11.46 -7.79 24.49
N SER A 23 -12.70 -8.17 24.69
CA SER A 23 -13.73 -8.11 23.66
C SER A 23 -13.96 -6.68 23.17
N ALA A 24 -14.06 -5.71 24.09
CA ALA A 24 -14.22 -4.29 23.73
C ALA A 24 -13.02 -3.76 22.94
N HIS A 25 -11.79 -4.09 23.36
CA HIS A 25 -10.58 -3.70 22.64
C HIS A 25 -10.50 -4.32 21.23
N ALA A 26 -10.87 -5.59 21.07
CA ALA A 26 -10.91 -6.25 19.78
C ALA A 26 -11.92 -5.59 18.82
N VAL A 27 -13.11 -5.27 19.33
CA VAL A 27 -14.14 -4.56 18.56
C VAL A 27 -13.67 -3.16 18.18
N ALA A 28 -13.12 -2.39 19.12
CA ALA A 28 -12.60 -1.05 18.86
C ALA A 28 -11.48 -1.06 17.81
N MET A 29 -10.54 -2.00 17.90
CA MET A 29 -9.49 -2.18 16.90
C MET A 29 -10.08 -2.47 15.51
N ALA A 30 -11.04 -3.37 15.41
CA ALA A 30 -11.68 -3.71 14.14
C ALA A 30 -12.44 -2.52 13.54
N GLN A 31 -13.13 -1.75 14.37
CA GLN A 31 -13.83 -0.52 13.95
C GLN A 31 -12.85 0.54 13.46
N THR A 32 -11.74 0.77 14.16
CA THR A 32 -10.69 1.71 13.76
C THR A 32 -10.10 1.33 12.41
N ILE A 33 -9.73 0.06 12.20
CA ILE A 33 -9.18 -0.42 10.93
C ILE A 33 -10.20 -0.22 9.79
N ARG A 34 -11.47 -0.54 10.02
CA ARG A 34 -12.52 -0.35 9.01
C ARG A 34 -12.70 1.13 8.67
N ALA A 35 -12.78 2.01 9.67
CA ALA A 35 -12.94 3.45 9.47
C ALA A 35 -11.75 4.07 8.71
N GLU A 36 -10.51 3.73 9.11
CA GLU A 36 -9.29 4.27 8.49
C GLU A 36 -9.08 3.81 7.04
N LEU A 37 -9.60 2.63 6.67
CA LEU A 37 -9.43 2.04 5.34
C LEU A 37 -10.73 1.99 4.54
N ALA A 38 -11.80 2.65 4.98
CA ALA A 38 -13.11 2.62 4.36
C ALA A 38 -13.13 3.19 2.94
N HIS A 39 -12.31 4.22 2.68
CA HIS A 39 -12.34 4.95 1.43
C HIS A 39 -11.04 4.77 0.64
N ASN A 40 -11.12 3.99 -0.44
CA ASN A 40 -10.01 3.87 -1.39
C ASN A 40 -10.07 5.00 -2.42
N LEU A 41 -9.31 6.06 -2.16
CA LEU A 41 -9.24 7.25 -3.02
C LEU A 41 -8.59 6.97 -4.38
N ALA A 42 -7.80 5.90 -4.50
CA ALA A 42 -7.15 5.52 -5.76
C ALA A 42 -8.14 5.04 -6.82
N ARG A 43 -9.30 4.50 -6.44
CA ARG A 43 -10.30 4.00 -7.39
C ARG A 43 -10.79 5.02 -8.41
N ASN A 44 -10.81 6.29 -8.02
CA ASN A 44 -11.28 7.40 -8.87
C ASN A 44 -10.12 8.21 -9.48
N ALA A 45 -8.88 7.74 -9.32
CA ALA A 45 -7.72 8.38 -9.92
C ALA A 45 -7.45 7.82 -11.32
N THR A 46 -6.87 8.65 -12.19
CA THR A 46 -6.22 8.17 -13.41
C THR A 46 -4.85 7.64 -13.03
N ILE A 47 -4.49 6.47 -13.55
CA ILE A 47 -3.19 5.86 -13.26
C ILE A 47 -2.41 5.60 -14.54
N THR A 48 -1.13 5.90 -14.52
CA THR A 48 -0.19 5.61 -15.61
C THR A 48 1.02 4.85 -15.08
N ALA A 49 1.58 3.99 -15.92
CA ALA A 49 2.78 3.21 -15.63
C ALA A 49 3.93 3.64 -16.54
N SER A 50 5.15 3.61 -16.01
CA SER A 50 6.36 3.83 -16.84
C SER A 50 6.61 2.70 -17.81
N GLN A 51 6.10 1.49 -17.50
CA GLN A 51 6.18 0.31 -18.34
C GLN A 51 5.06 -0.67 -18.00
N VAL A 52 4.61 -1.41 -19.02
CA VAL A 52 3.59 -2.47 -18.91
C VAL A 52 4.09 -3.69 -19.66
N ARG A 53 4.01 -4.87 -19.05
CA ARG A 53 4.41 -6.15 -19.60
C ARG A 53 3.76 -6.39 -20.96
N GLY A 54 4.61 -6.53 -22.02
CA GLY A 54 4.16 -6.76 -23.37
C GLY A 54 3.17 -5.72 -23.91
N ALA A 55 3.12 -4.51 -23.35
CA ALA A 55 2.08 -3.51 -23.62
C ALA A 55 0.64 -4.07 -23.51
N SER A 56 0.45 -5.15 -22.74
CA SER A 56 -0.80 -5.90 -22.65
C SER A 56 -1.78 -5.23 -21.68
N LYS A 57 -3.04 -5.15 -22.06
CA LYS A 57 -4.14 -4.71 -21.18
C LYS A 57 -4.31 -5.58 -19.94
N THR A 58 -3.89 -6.84 -19.98
CA THR A 58 -3.93 -7.77 -18.84
C THR A 58 -3.08 -7.28 -17.67
N TYR A 59 -1.98 -6.60 -17.96
CA TYR A 59 -1.02 -6.11 -16.96
C TYR A 59 -0.96 -4.58 -16.88
N ALA A 60 -1.97 -3.91 -17.42
CA ALA A 60 -2.01 -2.45 -17.49
C ALA A 60 -2.06 -1.80 -16.09
N ALA A 61 -1.74 -0.50 -16.04
CA ALA A 61 -1.64 0.24 -14.78
C ALA A 61 -2.94 0.23 -13.95
N ASP A 62 -4.10 0.25 -14.61
CA ASP A 62 -5.42 0.22 -13.97
C ASP A 62 -5.65 -1.03 -13.11
N LYS A 63 -4.96 -2.15 -13.42
CA LYS A 63 -5.00 -3.38 -12.63
C LYS A 63 -4.44 -3.22 -11.21
N ALA A 64 -3.66 -2.17 -10.97
CA ALA A 64 -3.17 -1.86 -9.63
C ALA A 64 -4.23 -1.19 -8.73
N ILE A 65 -5.33 -0.67 -9.29
CA ILE A 65 -6.36 0.08 -8.55
C ILE A 65 -7.79 -0.41 -8.80
N ASP A 66 -8.00 -1.49 -9.56
CA ASP A 66 -9.32 -2.03 -9.91
C ASP A 66 -10.05 -2.70 -8.73
N GLY A 67 -9.34 -2.93 -7.62
CA GLY A 67 -9.86 -3.52 -6.39
C GLY A 67 -9.95 -5.04 -6.42
N SER A 68 -9.42 -5.69 -7.46
CA SER A 68 -9.31 -7.14 -7.56
C SER A 68 -7.97 -7.62 -6.99
N THR A 69 -7.99 -8.72 -6.25
CA THR A 69 -6.76 -9.40 -5.80
C THR A 69 -6.24 -10.41 -6.82
N ASN A 70 -6.98 -10.63 -7.92
CA ASN A 70 -6.65 -11.58 -8.98
C ASN A 70 -6.02 -10.90 -10.21
N THR A 71 -5.99 -9.59 -10.22
CA THR A 71 -5.39 -8.76 -11.27
C THR A 71 -4.23 -7.96 -10.71
N TYR A 72 -3.24 -7.66 -11.54
CA TYR A 72 -2.05 -6.92 -11.12
C TYR A 72 -1.39 -6.21 -12.29
N TRP A 73 -0.74 -5.11 -12.02
CA TRP A 73 0.19 -4.47 -12.93
C TRP A 73 1.52 -5.22 -12.93
N ALA A 74 2.11 -5.42 -14.09
CA ALA A 74 3.44 -6.01 -14.22
C ALA A 74 4.27 -5.30 -15.30
N THR A 75 5.59 -5.44 -15.17
CA THR A 75 6.60 -5.03 -16.15
C THR A 75 7.14 -6.25 -16.90
N ASP A 76 7.90 -6.02 -17.96
CA ASP A 76 8.64 -7.09 -18.66
C ASP A 76 9.70 -7.71 -17.75
N ASP A 77 10.11 -8.93 -18.09
CA ASP A 77 11.15 -9.65 -17.36
C ASP A 77 12.47 -8.87 -17.36
N GLY A 78 13.20 -8.95 -16.25
CA GLY A 78 14.46 -8.23 -16.08
C GLY A 78 14.33 -6.76 -15.69
N VAL A 79 13.17 -6.16 -15.78
CA VAL A 79 12.93 -4.76 -15.35
C VAL A 79 12.87 -4.67 -13.84
N LYS A 80 13.90 -4.09 -13.21
CA LYS A 80 14.02 -3.94 -11.76
C LYS A 80 13.50 -2.60 -11.24
N ARG A 81 13.24 -1.64 -12.15
CA ARG A 81 12.81 -0.29 -11.80
C ARG A 81 11.63 0.15 -12.66
N ALA A 82 10.55 0.52 -12.03
CA ALA A 82 9.36 1.02 -12.72
C ALA A 82 8.50 1.86 -11.77
N SER A 83 7.62 2.69 -12.32
CA SER A 83 6.77 3.56 -11.53
C SER A 83 5.32 3.55 -11.97
N LEU A 84 4.44 3.81 -11.02
CA LEU A 84 3.03 4.14 -11.21
C LEU A 84 2.81 5.58 -10.75
N THR A 85 2.09 6.35 -11.55
CA THR A 85 1.66 7.70 -11.18
C THR A 85 0.14 7.75 -11.15
N LEU A 86 -0.41 8.08 -10.00
CA LEU A 86 -1.84 8.34 -9.81
C LEU A 86 -2.06 9.84 -9.94
N THR A 87 -3.09 10.23 -10.69
CA THR A 87 -3.54 11.62 -10.82
C THR A 87 -4.98 11.69 -10.32
N PHE A 88 -5.21 12.44 -9.26
CA PHE A 88 -6.54 12.67 -8.69
C PHE A 88 -7.27 13.74 -9.48
N GLN A 89 -8.59 13.63 -9.60
CA GLN A 89 -9.43 14.60 -10.31
C GLN A 89 -9.39 16.00 -9.68
N ARG A 90 -9.11 16.07 -8.39
CA ARG A 90 -8.99 17.30 -7.59
C ARG A 90 -7.92 17.14 -6.52
N SER A 91 -7.51 18.25 -5.92
CA SER A 91 -6.65 18.21 -4.74
C SER A 91 -7.28 17.32 -3.65
N THR A 92 -6.54 16.36 -3.18
CA THR A 92 -7.04 15.27 -2.33
C THR A 92 -6.14 15.13 -1.11
N ARG A 93 -6.75 15.06 0.06
CA ARG A 93 -6.06 14.84 1.33
C ARG A 93 -5.82 13.35 1.54
N ILE A 94 -4.57 12.97 1.71
CA ILE A 94 -4.15 11.59 1.93
C ILE A 94 -3.16 11.51 3.10
N ASN A 95 -3.18 10.41 3.82
CA ASN A 95 -2.24 10.13 4.93
C ASN A 95 -1.85 8.65 5.01
N ARG A 96 -2.31 7.83 4.06
CA ARG A 96 -2.00 6.40 4.00
C ARG A 96 -1.84 5.95 2.56
N PHE A 97 -0.89 5.05 2.35
CA PHE A 97 -0.72 4.35 1.10
C PHE A 97 -0.69 2.84 1.38
N LEU A 98 -1.52 2.09 0.68
CA LEU A 98 -1.56 0.63 0.77
C LEU A 98 -1.11 0.03 -0.55
N ALA A 99 -0.11 -0.85 -0.51
CA ALA A 99 0.32 -1.66 -1.63
C ALA A 99 0.27 -3.16 -1.29
N GLN A 100 0.04 -3.96 -2.29
CA GLN A 100 0.08 -5.43 -2.23
C GLN A 100 0.79 -5.96 -3.47
N GLU A 101 1.59 -6.99 -3.31
CA GLU A 101 2.10 -7.78 -4.43
C GLU A 101 1.15 -8.93 -4.72
N TYR A 102 1.12 -9.39 -5.97
CA TYR A 102 0.42 -10.61 -6.32
C TYR A 102 1.22 -11.81 -5.81
N ILE A 103 0.95 -12.18 -4.56
CA ILE A 103 1.76 -13.09 -3.75
C ILE A 103 1.82 -14.52 -4.32
N ALA A 104 0.85 -14.90 -5.15
CA ALA A 104 0.90 -16.20 -5.87
C ALA A 104 2.16 -16.34 -6.75
N LEU A 105 2.73 -15.22 -7.23
CA LEU A 105 3.99 -15.18 -7.95
C LEU A 105 5.21 -14.86 -7.07
N GLY A 106 5.03 -14.83 -5.75
CA GLY A 106 6.06 -14.54 -4.77
C GLY A 106 6.31 -13.05 -4.54
N GLN A 107 7.03 -12.76 -3.46
CA GLN A 107 7.45 -11.40 -3.12
C GLN A 107 8.68 -10.99 -3.93
N ARG A 108 8.60 -9.90 -4.65
CA ARG A 108 9.63 -9.42 -5.58
C ARG A 108 10.20 -8.05 -5.25
N VAL A 109 9.37 -7.13 -4.77
CA VAL A 109 9.81 -5.76 -4.47
C VAL A 109 10.75 -5.75 -3.27
N LYS A 110 11.97 -5.22 -3.46
CA LYS A 110 12.98 -5.05 -2.43
C LYS A 110 12.98 -3.64 -1.84
N ARG A 111 12.86 -2.63 -2.71
CA ARG A 111 12.85 -1.21 -2.32
C ARG A 111 11.91 -0.44 -3.19
N PHE A 112 11.22 0.53 -2.59
CA PHE A 112 10.36 1.45 -3.29
C PHE A 112 10.39 2.83 -2.65
N THR A 113 9.93 3.83 -3.39
CA THR A 113 9.72 5.19 -2.90
C THR A 113 8.29 5.61 -3.18
N LEU A 114 7.81 6.51 -2.35
CA LEU A 114 6.50 7.13 -2.49
C LEU A 114 6.69 8.65 -2.47
N GLU A 115 6.09 9.35 -3.42
CA GLU A 115 6.22 10.79 -3.55
C GLU A 115 4.86 11.41 -3.88
N ALA A 116 4.61 12.58 -3.33
CA ALA A 116 3.43 13.39 -3.63
C ALA A 116 3.81 14.69 -4.33
N TRP A 117 2.94 15.17 -5.20
CA TRP A 117 3.11 16.46 -5.87
C TRP A 117 2.55 17.58 -5.01
N VAL A 118 3.43 18.38 -4.41
CA VAL A 118 3.07 19.46 -3.49
C VAL A 118 3.83 20.72 -3.88
N GLY A 119 3.12 21.83 -4.05
CA GLY A 119 3.75 23.12 -4.35
C GLY A 119 4.63 23.11 -5.61
N GLY A 120 4.22 22.39 -6.66
CA GLY A 120 4.95 22.34 -7.93
C GLY A 120 6.16 21.40 -7.96
N LYS A 121 6.38 20.58 -6.94
CA LYS A 121 7.51 19.63 -6.86
C LYS A 121 7.10 18.29 -6.26
N TRP A 122 7.89 17.26 -6.55
CA TRP A 122 7.76 15.95 -5.91
C TRP A 122 8.39 15.98 -4.51
N VAL A 123 7.61 15.61 -3.51
CA VAL A 123 8.03 15.51 -2.11
C VAL A 123 7.98 14.06 -1.69
N SER A 124 9.09 13.56 -1.17
CA SER A 124 9.18 12.17 -0.69
C SER A 124 8.36 11.97 0.58
N LEU A 125 7.57 10.90 0.61
CA LEU A 125 6.78 10.48 1.75
C LEU A 125 7.52 9.38 2.51
N ARG A 126 7.65 9.55 3.82
CA ARG A 126 8.27 8.59 4.71
C ARG A 126 7.22 7.92 5.59
N ASP A 127 7.44 6.67 5.93
CA ASP A 127 6.60 5.98 6.91
C ASP A 127 6.93 6.54 8.31
N GLU A 128 6.02 7.30 8.90
CA GLU A 128 6.16 7.88 10.26
C GLU A 128 6.33 6.82 11.36
N ARG A 129 5.97 5.56 11.06
CA ARG A 129 6.11 4.42 11.98
C ARG A 129 7.43 3.67 11.81
N ALA A 130 8.25 4.10 10.87
CA ALA A 130 9.59 3.51 10.70
C ALA A 130 10.52 4.02 11.81
N PRO A 131 11.47 3.20 12.26
CA PRO A 131 12.50 3.66 13.19
C PRO A 131 13.23 4.90 12.66
N GLU A 132 13.68 5.76 13.57
CA GLU A 132 14.49 6.91 13.24
C GLU A 132 15.75 6.47 12.46
N GLY A 133 16.15 7.25 11.45
CA GLY A 133 17.28 6.91 10.59
C GLY A 133 16.96 5.90 9.47
N THR A 134 15.74 5.36 9.40
CA THR A 134 15.34 4.48 8.29
C THR A 134 15.33 5.24 6.97
N THR A 135 16.18 4.82 6.03
CA THR A 135 16.23 5.37 4.68
C THR A 135 15.44 4.49 3.71
N GLY A 136 14.39 5.06 3.13
CA GLY A 136 13.57 4.39 2.11
C GLY A 136 12.56 3.37 2.65
N LEU A 137 11.76 2.86 1.75
CA LEU A 137 10.72 1.87 2.03
C LEU A 137 11.15 0.52 1.44
N THR A 138 11.13 -0.51 2.27
CA THR A 138 11.53 -1.86 1.86
C THR A 138 10.31 -2.78 1.83
N THR A 139 10.34 -3.74 0.92
CA THR A 139 9.40 -4.86 0.80
C THR A 139 7.91 -4.47 0.88
N ILE A 140 7.13 -5.04 0.02
CA ILE A 140 5.67 -4.90 0.02
C ILE A 140 5.05 -6.21 0.53
N GLY A 141 5.27 -7.29 -0.19
CA GLY A 141 4.73 -8.60 0.10
C GLY A 141 3.21 -8.63 0.07
N TYR A 142 2.61 -9.40 0.96
CA TYR A 142 1.15 -9.56 1.01
C TYR A 142 0.40 -8.24 1.24
N LYS A 143 0.93 -7.37 2.12
CA LYS A 143 0.32 -6.04 2.39
C LYS A 143 1.31 -5.11 3.08
N ARG A 144 1.53 -3.96 2.50
CA ARG A 144 2.29 -2.87 3.10
C ARG A 144 1.41 -1.63 3.22
N ILE A 145 1.29 -1.08 4.42
CA ILE A 145 0.66 0.19 4.69
C ILE A 145 1.74 1.17 5.13
N VAL A 146 1.90 2.26 4.40
CA VAL A 146 2.76 3.39 4.73
C VAL A 146 1.89 4.48 5.30
N CYS A 147 2.23 4.96 6.51
CA CYS A 147 1.54 6.05 7.17
C CYS A 147 2.42 7.29 7.15
N PHE A 148 1.86 8.44 6.83
CA PHE A 148 2.56 9.72 6.78
C PHE A 148 1.63 10.85 7.21
N PRO A 149 2.16 12.02 7.62
CA PRO A 149 1.34 13.17 7.95
C PRO A 149 0.38 13.51 6.82
N THR A 150 -0.84 13.95 7.15
CA THR A 150 -1.82 14.29 6.13
C THR A 150 -1.26 15.35 5.19
N ILE A 151 -1.26 15.06 3.91
CA ILE A 151 -0.86 15.97 2.85
C ILE A 151 -2.02 16.20 1.87
N GLU A 152 -2.00 17.32 1.19
CA GLU A 152 -2.91 17.65 0.11
C GLU A 152 -2.16 17.60 -1.22
N THR A 153 -2.63 16.81 -2.17
CA THR A 153 -1.94 16.57 -3.44
C THR A 153 -2.90 16.26 -4.58
N THR A 154 -2.47 16.56 -5.80
CA THR A 154 -3.14 16.14 -7.03
C THR A 154 -2.51 14.91 -7.67
N ARG A 155 -1.29 14.53 -7.27
CA ARG A 155 -0.59 13.37 -7.85
C ARG A 155 0.22 12.62 -6.80
N LEU A 156 0.21 11.30 -6.91
CA LEU A 156 1.04 10.40 -6.12
C LEU A 156 1.88 9.53 -7.06
N ARG A 157 3.18 9.42 -6.80
CA ARG A 157 4.08 8.56 -7.56
C ARG A 157 4.63 7.46 -6.65
N PHE A 158 4.40 6.24 -7.05
CA PHE A 158 5.00 5.04 -6.46
C PHE A 158 6.08 4.53 -7.41
N THR A 159 7.31 4.36 -6.93
CA THR A 159 8.43 3.88 -7.73
C THR A 159 9.05 2.66 -7.08
N ILE A 160 9.06 1.54 -7.78
CA ILE A 160 9.90 0.38 -7.44
C ILE A 160 11.33 0.74 -7.85
N ASN A 161 12.25 0.74 -6.88
CA ASN A 161 13.65 1.11 -7.08
C ASN A 161 14.54 -0.12 -7.25
N ASP A 162 14.13 -1.25 -6.69
CA ASP A 162 14.82 -2.54 -6.81
C ASP A 162 13.84 -3.69 -6.60
N ALA A 163 13.95 -4.72 -7.41
CA ALA A 163 13.16 -5.93 -7.34
C ALA A 163 14.03 -7.16 -7.60
N LYS A 164 13.54 -8.33 -7.16
CA LYS A 164 14.09 -9.61 -7.62
C LYS A 164 13.76 -9.75 -9.10
N ALA A 165 14.77 -10.01 -9.90
CA ALA A 165 14.56 -10.38 -11.30
C ALA A 165 13.91 -11.78 -11.37
N CYS A 166 13.11 -11.99 -12.37
CA CYS A 166 12.67 -13.32 -12.83
C CYS A 166 13.58 -13.76 -13.94
#